data_6bc3588af79ccf32fac623d2f15f9b99
#
_entry.id   6bc3588af79ccf32fac623d2f15f9b99
#
_cell.length_a   1.000
_cell.length_b   1.000
_cell.length_c   1.000
_cell.angle_alpha   90.00
_cell.angle_beta   90.00
_cell.angle_gamma   90.00
#
_symmetry.space_group_name_H-M   'P 1'
#
loop_
_entity.id
_entity.type
_entity.pdbx_description
1 polymer ?
#
loop_
_entity_poly.entity_id
_entity_poly.type
_entity_poly.pdbx_seq_one_letter_code
_entity_poly.pdbx_strand_id
1 'polypeptide(L)'
;MEFQNLIEKRRSVRKYAEGNTVTKDEILSMIKAAQEAPSWKNSQTGRYYCIMDTKDVDQFRRECLSEMNAGKCENAVLLVSTFVHNRAGFQKDGTADNELGNGWGCYDLGLQNENLILKAEELGYGTLIMGIRDADKIREFCSVPETETVVA
;
A
#
# COMPACT_ATOMS: atom_id res chain seq x y z
N MET A 1 0.50 -2.62 22.67
CA MET A 1 -0.99 -2.66 22.71
C MET A 1 -1.40 -4.12 22.56
N GLU A 2 -2.46 -4.57 23.27
CA GLU A 2 -2.97 -5.93 23.07
C GLU A 2 -3.55 -6.06 21.65
N PHE A 3 -3.33 -7.20 20.98
CA PHE A 3 -3.72 -7.39 19.59
C PHE A 3 -5.21 -7.16 19.34
N GLN A 4 -6.08 -7.67 20.23
CA GLN A 4 -7.52 -7.47 20.12
C GLN A 4 -7.89 -5.97 20.13
N ASN A 5 -7.31 -5.20 21.03
CA ASN A 5 -7.54 -3.75 21.10
C ASN A 5 -7.04 -3.03 19.86
N LEU A 6 -5.93 -3.49 19.25
CA LEU A 6 -5.36 -2.91 18.05
C LEU A 6 -6.31 -3.05 16.85
N ILE A 7 -6.81 -4.27 16.59
CA ILE A 7 -7.73 -4.51 15.48
C ILE A 7 -9.10 -3.84 15.68
N GLU A 8 -9.56 -3.72 16.93
CA GLU A 8 -10.80 -3.02 17.25
C GLU A 8 -10.67 -1.50 17.13
N LYS A 9 -9.49 -0.94 17.37
CA LYS A 9 -9.24 0.50 17.32
C LYS A 9 -9.00 1.00 15.90
N ARG A 10 -8.29 0.23 15.06
CA ARG A 10 -7.99 0.62 13.68
C ARG A 10 -9.26 1.00 12.91
N ARG A 11 -9.26 2.18 12.32
CA ARG A 11 -10.35 2.70 11.46
C ARG A 11 -9.78 3.36 10.20
N SER A 12 -10.60 3.46 9.17
CA SER A 12 -10.28 4.27 7.99
C SER A 12 -10.38 5.76 8.32
N VAL A 13 -9.25 6.44 8.41
CA VAL A 13 -9.12 7.85 8.74
C VAL A 13 -9.13 8.69 7.45
N ARG A 14 -9.90 9.77 7.40
CA ARG A 14 -10.10 10.60 6.20
C ARG A 14 -9.79 12.08 6.43
N LYS A 15 -9.16 12.41 7.55
CA LYS A 15 -8.69 13.76 7.88
C LYS A 15 -7.48 13.62 8.80
N TYR A 16 -6.39 14.24 8.43
CA TYR A 16 -5.10 14.15 9.13
C TYR A 16 -4.74 15.52 9.75
N ALA A 17 -4.06 15.48 10.88
CA ALA A 17 -3.61 16.69 11.58
C ALA A 17 -2.46 17.36 10.82
N GLU A 18 -2.46 18.68 10.82
CA GLU A 18 -1.35 19.46 10.28
C GLU A 18 -0.10 19.33 11.18
N GLY A 19 1.07 19.44 10.55
CA GLY A 19 2.35 19.51 11.25
C GLY A 19 2.87 18.17 11.82
N ASN A 20 2.11 17.10 11.71
CA ASN A 20 2.60 15.76 12.06
C ASN A 20 3.24 15.12 10.83
N THR A 21 4.50 14.72 10.97
CA THR A 21 5.24 14.04 9.92
C THR A 21 5.57 12.63 10.35
N VAL A 22 5.19 11.66 9.53
CA VAL A 22 5.66 10.28 9.68
C VAL A 22 7.12 10.23 9.24
N THR A 23 7.99 9.69 10.07
CA THR A 23 9.42 9.59 9.75
C THR A 23 9.71 8.40 8.82
N LYS A 24 10.85 8.44 8.14
CA LYS A 24 11.32 7.34 7.30
C LYS A 24 11.48 6.03 8.10
N ASP A 25 11.96 6.11 9.33
CA ASP A 25 12.15 4.92 10.18
C ASP A 25 10.81 4.29 10.59
N GLU A 26 9.79 5.10 10.83
CA GLU A 26 8.43 4.61 11.10
C GLU A 26 7.83 3.94 9.87
N ILE A 27 7.97 4.53 8.67
CA ILE A 27 7.56 3.89 7.41
C ILE A 27 8.30 2.56 7.21
N LEU A 28 9.61 2.51 7.44
CA LEU A 28 10.37 1.27 7.34
C LEU A 28 9.90 0.21 8.36
N SER A 29 9.51 0.64 9.58
CA SER A 29 8.93 -0.26 10.58
C SER A 29 7.59 -0.84 10.12
N MET A 30 6.73 -0.03 9.49
CA MET A 30 5.46 -0.49 8.90
C MET A 30 5.68 -1.49 7.75
N ILE A 31 6.65 -1.20 6.87
CA ILE A 31 6.99 -2.09 5.76
C ILE A 31 7.60 -3.41 6.27
N LYS A 32 8.43 -3.39 7.32
CA LYS A 32 8.92 -4.62 7.96
C LYS A 32 7.77 -5.47 8.50
N ALA A 33 6.76 -4.86 9.13
CA ALA A 33 5.57 -5.59 9.57
C ALA A 33 4.82 -6.20 8.38
N ALA A 34 4.71 -5.49 7.25
CA ALA A 34 4.13 -6.03 6.02
C ALA A 34 4.89 -7.26 5.50
N GLN A 35 6.22 -7.25 5.59
CA GLN A 35 7.07 -8.36 5.12
C GLN A 35 6.88 -9.66 5.91
N GLU A 36 6.36 -9.61 7.14
CA GLU A 36 6.06 -10.78 7.96
C GLU A 36 4.77 -11.52 7.51
N ALA A 37 3.99 -10.93 6.60
CA ALA A 37 2.83 -11.59 6.04
C ALA A 37 3.23 -12.79 5.15
N PRO A 38 2.48 -13.90 5.21
CA PRO A 38 2.71 -15.01 4.28
C PRO A 38 2.41 -14.60 2.84
N SER A 39 3.03 -15.30 1.88
CA SER A 39 2.73 -15.13 0.46
C SER A 39 2.71 -16.47 -0.26
N TRP A 40 2.05 -16.53 -1.41
CA TRP A 40 1.96 -17.72 -2.25
C TRP A 40 3.35 -18.29 -2.55
N LYS A 41 3.61 -19.55 -2.09
CA LYS A 41 4.93 -20.21 -2.23
C LYS A 41 6.11 -19.32 -1.79
N ASN A 42 5.90 -18.43 -0.81
CA ASN A 42 6.87 -17.44 -0.35
C ASN A 42 7.42 -16.55 -1.49
N SER A 43 6.56 -16.16 -2.41
CA SER A 43 6.94 -15.40 -3.61
C SER A 43 7.29 -13.94 -3.35
N GLN A 44 6.82 -13.37 -2.23
CA GLN A 44 7.19 -12.03 -1.73
C GLN A 44 7.10 -10.94 -2.81
N THR A 45 5.96 -10.89 -3.51
CA THR A 45 5.76 -10.03 -4.68
C THR A 45 5.40 -8.59 -4.38
N GLY A 46 4.95 -8.26 -3.16
CA GLY A 46 4.54 -6.90 -2.79
C GLY A 46 5.66 -5.88 -2.85
N ARG A 47 5.35 -4.67 -3.28
CA ARG A 47 6.25 -3.50 -3.33
C ARG A 47 5.53 -2.27 -2.83
N TYR A 48 6.30 -1.32 -2.30
CA TYR A 48 5.80 -0.05 -1.78
C TYR A 48 6.62 1.11 -2.31
N TYR A 49 5.93 2.14 -2.82
CA TYR A 49 6.51 3.41 -3.23
C TYR A 49 6.01 4.48 -2.26
N CYS A 50 6.94 5.11 -1.55
CA CYS A 50 6.62 6.06 -0.49
C CYS A 50 6.82 7.49 -0.98
N ILE A 51 5.79 8.33 -0.87
CA ILE A 51 5.79 9.73 -1.25
C ILE A 51 5.67 10.53 0.05
N MET A 52 6.75 11.17 0.47
CA MET A 52 6.88 11.81 1.79
C MET A 52 7.09 13.32 1.70
N ASP A 53 7.70 13.83 0.63
CA ASP A 53 7.86 15.27 0.44
C ASP A 53 6.50 15.94 0.18
N THR A 54 6.22 17.03 0.86
CA THR A 54 4.92 17.72 0.79
C THR A 54 4.57 18.15 -0.63
N LYS A 55 5.55 18.60 -1.44
CA LYS A 55 5.30 19.02 -2.82
C LYS A 55 4.95 17.84 -3.70
N ASP A 56 5.64 16.73 -3.53
CA ASP A 56 5.38 15.51 -4.27
C ASP A 56 4.02 14.92 -3.88
N VAL A 57 3.65 14.94 -2.60
CA VAL A 57 2.33 14.54 -2.11
C VAL A 57 1.24 15.41 -2.75
N ASP A 58 1.42 16.72 -2.77
CA ASP A 58 0.44 17.64 -3.36
C ASP A 58 0.32 17.47 -4.88
N GLN A 59 1.42 17.19 -5.58
CA GLN A 59 1.40 16.88 -7.00
C GLN A 59 0.69 15.55 -7.26
N PHE A 60 1.06 14.48 -6.55
CA PHE A 60 0.43 13.17 -6.67
C PHE A 60 -1.08 13.22 -6.44
N ARG A 61 -1.53 13.93 -5.41
CA ARG A 61 -2.96 14.11 -5.11
C ARG A 61 -3.74 14.69 -6.28
N ARG A 62 -3.18 15.71 -6.94
CA ARG A 62 -3.83 16.37 -8.08
C ARG A 62 -3.81 15.54 -9.35
N GLU A 63 -2.75 14.81 -9.60
CA GLU A 63 -2.54 14.12 -10.86
C GLU A 63 -3.04 12.67 -10.86
N CYS A 64 -2.88 11.96 -9.75
CA CYS A 64 -3.07 10.52 -9.67
C CYS A 64 -4.35 10.07 -8.97
N LEU A 65 -5.01 10.96 -8.23
CA LEU A 65 -6.20 10.62 -7.45
C LEU A 65 -7.46 11.31 -8.01
N SER A 66 -8.63 10.71 -7.74
CA SER A 66 -9.89 11.42 -7.93
C SER A 66 -9.97 12.62 -6.97
N GLU A 67 -10.71 13.67 -7.35
CA GLU A 67 -10.91 14.87 -6.53
C GLU A 67 -11.37 14.52 -5.09
N MET A 68 -12.30 13.55 -4.98
CA MET A 68 -12.79 13.06 -3.69
C MET A 68 -11.67 12.45 -2.82
N ASN A 69 -10.77 11.65 -3.40
CA ASN A 69 -9.68 11.03 -2.66
C ASN A 69 -8.53 12.01 -2.38
N ALA A 70 -8.26 12.91 -3.31
CA ALA A 70 -7.27 13.98 -3.11
C ALA A 70 -7.58 14.85 -1.88
N GLY A 71 -8.86 15.18 -1.63
CA GLY A 71 -9.27 15.91 -0.43
C GLY A 71 -9.14 15.12 0.88
N LYS A 72 -9.17 13.77 0.82
CA LYS A 72 -9.10 12.92 2.02
C LYS A 72 -7.68 12.66 2.53
N CYS A 73 -6.66 12.92 1.74
CA CYS A 73 -5.26 12.68 2.10
C CYS A 73 -4.42 13.95 2.25
N GLU A 74 -5.07 15.07 2.51
CA GLU A 74 -4.38 16.30 2.90
C GLU A 74 -3.61 16.09 4.21
N ASN A 75 -2.37 16.59 4.27
CA ASN A 75 -1.43 16.40 5.38
C ASN A 75 -1.00 14.92 5.64
N ALA A 76 -1.25 14.01 4.72
CA ALA A 76 -0.79 12.63 4.83
C ALA A 76 0.51 12.40 4.04
N VAL A 77 1.28 11.38 4.40
CA VAL A 77 2.23 10.75 3.50
C VAL A 77 1.49 9.66 2.71
N LEU A 78 1.97 9.33 1.51
CA LEU A 78 1.31 8.38 0.64
C LEU A 78 2.22 7.18 0.38
N LEU A 79 1.64 5.99 0.39
CA LEU A 79 2.29 4.75 -0.01
C LEU A 79 1.48 4.13 -1.15
N VAL A 80 2.12 3.96 -2.30
CA VAL A 80 1.55 3.17 -3.39
C VAL A 80 1.93 1.73 -3.17
N SER A 81 0.96 0.83 -3.14
CA SER A 81 1.18 -0.61 -3.02
C SER A 81 0.98 -1.31 -4.36
N THR A 82 1.98 -2.10 -4.76
CA THR A 82 2.00 -2.87 -6.00
C THR A 82 2.40 -4.31 -5.73
N PHE A 83 2.24 -5.18 -6.72
CA PHE A 83 2.84 -6.52 -6.68
C PHE A 83 3.44 -6.88 -8.04
N VAL A 84 4.50 -7.67 -8.02
CA VAL A 84 5.09 -8.23 -9.25
C VAL A 84 4.14 -9.29 -9.80
N HIS A 85 3.55 -9.03 -10.97
CA HIS A 85 2.58 -9.91 -11.58
C HIS A 85 3.20 -11.19 -12.18
N ASN A 86 2.39 -12.19 -12.48
CA ASN A 86 2.79 -13.48 -13.04
C ASN A 86 3.82 -14.23 -12.16
N ARG A 87 3.74 -14.07 -10.83
CA ARG A 87 4.60 -14.73 -9.84
C ARG A 87 3.77 -15.50 -8.81
N ALA A 88 3.04 -14.81 -7.92
CA ALA A 88 2.09 -15.44 -7.02
C ALA A 88 0.95 -16.06 -7.83
N GLY A 89 0.66 -17.35 -7.62
CA GLY A 89 -0.35 -18.10 -8.38
C GLY A 89 0.12 -18.62 -9.74
N PHE A 90 1.44 -18.62 -10.01
CA PHE A 90 2.01 -19.08 -11.28
C PHE A 90 3.13 -20.11 -11.09
N GLN A 91 3.29 -20.97 -12.09
CA GLN A 91 4.40 -21.89 -12.24
C GLN A 91 5.62 -21.19 -12.87
N LYS A 92 6.77 -21.85 -12.88
CA LYS A 92 8.00 -21.30 -13.46
C LYS A 92 7.93 -21.06 -14.97
N ASP A 93 7.09 -21.82 -15.65
CA ASP A 93 6.86 -21.70 -17.10
C ASP A 93 5.85 -20.58 -17.46
N GLY A 94 5.32 -19.87 -16.46
CA GLY A 94 4.32 -18.81 -16.64
C GLY A 94 2.88 -19.29 -16.68
N THR A 95 2.62 -20.59 -16.50
CA THR A 95 1.25 -21.14 -16.41
C THR A 95 0.63 -20.77 -15.05
N ALA A 96 -0.62 -20.30 -15.06
CA ALA A 96 -1.35 -20.04 -13.81
C ALA A 96 -1.63 -21.36 -13.06
N ASP A 97 -1.43 -21.36 -11.74
CA ASP A 97 -1.70 -22.54 -10.89
C ASP A 97 -3.22 -22.84 -10.78
N ASN A 98 -4.06 -21.81 -10.93
CA ASN A 98 -5.52 -21.90 -10.97
C ASN A 98 -6.16 -20.66 -11.61
N GLU A 99 -7.49 -20.61 -11.63
CA GLU A 99 -8.30 -19.59 -12.29
C GLU A 99 -8.11 -18.17 -11.73
N LEU A 100 -7.57 -18.02 -10.52
CA LEU A 100 -7.34 -16.68 -9.91
C LEU A 100 -6.13 -15.97 -10.50
N GLY A 101 -5.14 -16.69 -11.02
CA GLY A 101 -3.96 -16.09 -11.64
C GLY A 101 -3.35 -14.97 -10.78
N ASN A 102 -3.27 -13.76 -11.30
CA ASN A 102 -2.76 -12.58 -10.58
C ASN A 102 -3.62 -12.14 -9.38
N GLY A 103 -4.81 -12.69 -9.18
CA GLY A 103 -5.59 -12.50 -7.97
C GLY A 103 -4.84 -12.92 -6.70
N TRP A 104 -3.95 -13.92 -6.81
CA TRP A 104 -3.08 -14.32 -5.69
C TRP A 104 -2.08 -13.23 -5.30
N GLY A 105 -1.58 -12.45 -6.25
CA GLY A 105 -0.75 -11.28 -5.96
C GLY A 105 -1.52 -10.19 -5.19
N CYS A 106 -2.78 -9.94 -5.56
CA CYS A 106 -3.66 -9.04 -4.81
C CYS A 106 -3.97 -9.59 -3.40
N TYR A 107 -4.23 -10.90 -3.27
CA TYR A 107 -4.49 -11.54 -1.99
C TYR A 107 -3.30 -11.40 -1.03
N ASP A 108 -2.10 -11.76 -1.49
CA ASP A 108 -0.86 -11.64 -0.72
C ASP A 108 -0.61 -10.18 -0.29
N LEU A 109 -0.79 -9.24 -1.23
CA LEU A 109 -0.62 -7.81 -0.94
C LEU A 109 -1.65 -7.31 0.09
N GLY A 110 -2.87 -7.84 0.06
CA GLY A 110 -3.90 -7.54 1.07
C GLY A 110 -3.47 -7.94 2.48
N LEU A 111 -2.87 -9.14 2.65
CA LEU A 111 -2.31 -9.59 3.92
C LEU A 111 -1.16 -8.69 4.39
N GLN A 112 -0.27 -8.30 3.48
CA GLN A 112 0.83 -7.36 3.76
C GLN A 112 0.32 -5.99 4.17
N ASN A 113 -0.66 -5.45 3.43
CA ASN A 113 -1.26 -4.15 3.73
C ASN A 113 -1.97 -4.16 5.09
N GLU A 114 -2.63 -5.26 5.50
CA GLU A 114 -3.24 -5.34 6.84
C GLU A 114 -2.17 -5.25 7.94
N ASN A 115 -1.06 -5.98 7.83
CA ASN A 115 0.05 -5.88 8.79
C ASN A 115 0.62 -4.45 8.84
N LEU A 116 0.76 -3.79 7.68
CA LEU A 116 1.25 -2.42 7.58
C LEU A 116 0.33 -1.45 8.32
N ILE A 117 -0.99 -1.50 8.06
CA ILE A 117 -1.94 -0.56 8.66
C ILE A 117 -2.15 -0.82 10.15
N LEU A 118 -2.04 -2.07 10.61
CA LEU A 118 -2.04 -2.39 12.04
C LEU A 118 -0.79 -1.84 12.72
N LYS A 119 0.37 -1.93 12.08
CA LYS A 119 1.61 -1.32 12.59
C LYS A 119 1.53 0.20 12.64
N ALA A 120 0.91 0.82 11.64
CA ALA A 120 0.63 2.26 11.65
C ALA A 120 -0.25 2.65 12.84
N GLU A 121 -1.34 1.93 13.11
CA GLU A 121 -2.22 2.16 14.27
C GLU A 121 -1.47 1.98 15.60
N GLU A 122 -0.60 0.97 15.70
CA GLU A 122 0.24 0.76 16.88
C GLU A 122 1.17 1.96 17.16
N LEU A 123 1.69 2.60 16.10
CA LEU A 123 2.51 3.80 16.16
C LEU A 123 1.70 5.09 16.38
N GLY A 124 0.36 5.00 16.39
CA GLY A 124 -0.54 6.14 16.58
C GLY A 124 -0.96 6.86 15.30
N TYR A 125 -0.72 6.26 14.13
CA TYR A 125 -1.08 6.81 12.82
C TYR A 125 -2.38 6.23 12.28
N GLY A 126 -3.30 7.09 11.87
CA GLY A 126 -4.48 6.69 11.11
C GLY A 126 -4.15 6.43 9.65
N THR A 127 -4.84 5.48 9.04
CA THR A 127 -4.64 5.08 7.64
C THR A 127 -5.92 5.07 6.84
N LEU A 128 -5.80 5.21 5.51
CA LEU A 128 -6.89 5.04 4.55
C LEU A 128 -6.37 4.32 3.31
N ILE A 129 -6.98 3.18 2.97
CA ILE A 129 -6.73 2.50 1.69
C ILE A 129 -7.62 3.13 0.62
N MET A 130 -7.03 3.52 -0.52
CA MET A 130 -7.72 4.17 -1.62
C MET A 130 -7.54 3.39 -2.92
N GLY A 131 -8.64 2.85 -3.44
CA GLY A 131 -8.66 2.11 -4.72
C GLY A 131 -9.11 2.93 -5.92
N ILE A 132 -9.75 4.10 -5.72
CA ILE A 132 -10.14 5.00 -6.83
C ILE A 132 -8.97 5.94 -7.12
N ARG A 133 -8.18 5.54 -8.12
CA ARG A 133 -6.93 6.20 -8.54
C ARG A 133 -6.72 6.02 -10.03
N ASP A 134 -5.80 6.77 -10.62
CA ASP A 134 -5.32 6.60 -12.00
C ASP A 134 -4.02 5.78 -11.97
N ALA A 135 -4.11 4.50 -12.35
CA ALA A 135 -2.97 3.58 -12.28
C ALA A 135 -1.84 3.94 -13.25
N ASP A 136 -2.18 4.48 -14.43
CA ASP A 136 -1.18 4.85 -15.45
C ASP A 136 -0.39 6.08 -15.01
N LYS A 137 -1.05 7.08 -14.46
CA LYS A 137 -0.39 8.25 -13.88
C LYS A 137 0.46 7.92 -12.67
N ILE A 138 -0.01 7.01 -11.80
CA ILE A 138 0.79 6.50 -10.67
C ILE A 138 2.04 5.81 -11.18
N ARG A 139 1.91 4.97 -12.21
CA ARG A 139 3.04 4.28 -12.83
C ARG A 139 4.10 5.25 -13.34
N GLU A 140 3.66 6.29 -14.03
CA GLU A 140 4.54 7.36 -14.52
C GLU A 140 5.20 8.13 -13.36
N PHE A 141 4.40 8.60 -12.41
CA PHE A 141 4.87 9.40 -11.27
C PHE A 141 5.90 8.66 -10.41
N CYS A 142 5.63 7.41 -10.07
CA CYS A 142 6.48 6.59 -9.21
C CYS A 142 7.53 5.77 -9.99
N SER A 143 7.59 5.85 -11.32
CA SER A 143 8.43 5.00 -12.17
C SER A 143 8.23 3.51 -11.89
N VAL A 144 6.98 3.08 -11.74
CA VAL A 144 6.64 1.68 -11.45
C VAL A 144 6.91 0.82 -12.68
N PRO A 145 7.71 -0.27 -12.56
CA PRO A 145 8.01 -1.15 -13.70
C PRO A 145 6.75 -1.78 -14.33
N GLU A 146 6.83 -2.07 -15.62
CA GLU A 146 5.79 -2.80 -16.39
C GLU A 146 5.45 -4.17 -15.76
N THR A 147 6.40 -4.76 -15.04
CA THR A 147 6.25 -6.06 -14.37
C THR A 147 5.42 -5.99 -13.08
N GLU A 148 4.98 -4.81 -12.67
CA GLU A 148 4.21 -4.61 -11.46
C GLU A 148 2.78 -4.13 -11.75
N THR A 149 1.83 -4.59 -10.97
CA THR A 149 0.44 -4.12 -10.98
C THR A 149 0.21 -3.14 -9.84
N VAL A 150 -0.21 -1.92 -10.15
CA VAL A 150 -0.62 -0.91 -9.15
C VAL A 150 -1.98 -1.30 -8.57
N VAL A 151 -2.08 -1.43 -7.24
CA VAL A 151 -3.32 -1.86 -6.57
C VAL A 151 -3.98 -0.72 -5.81
N ALA A 152 -3.29 -0.08 -4.87
CA ALA A 152 -3.86 0.96 -4.00
C ALA A 152 -2.82 2.00 -3.64
#